data_209450e33b2f830d914daa82dc2e6586
#
_entry.id   209450e33b2f830d914daa82dc2e6586
#
_cell.length_a   1.000
_cell.length_b   1.000
_cell.length_c   1.000
_cell.angle_alpha   90.00
_cell.angle_beta   90.00
_cell.angle_gamma   90.00
#
_symmetry.space_group_name_H-M   'P 1'
#
loop_
_entity.id
_entity.type
_entity.pdbx_description
1 polymer ?
#
loop_
_entity_poly.entity_id
_entity_poly.type
_entity_poly.pdbx_seq_one_letter_code
_entity_poly.pdbx_strand_id
1 'polypeptide(L)'
;IFARIRSITMLLVIFLSFGLSAQQLVVLKYEGGGDWYANPTAVPNLIKFCNQNINTIIDAKIGTADANKDDFYAYPILFMTGHGNVLFSDKAAENLRSYLSSGGFLHVSDNYGIDLALKREMKKVFPELDFIELPMDHPIYHQKFDFKQLPKIHEHENKPPKGLGLIFEGRLVCFY
;
A
#
# COMPACT_ATOMS: atom_id res chain seq x y z
N ILE A 1 -6.09 -66.65 -26.86
CA ILE A 1 -6.87 -65.37 -27.00
C ILE A 1 -6.53 -64.52 -25.82
N PHE A 2 -5.60 -63.56 -25.98
CA PHE A 2 -5.21 -62.64 -24.92
C PHE A 2 -6.01 -61.36 -25.09
N ALA A 3 -6.90 -61.06 -24.14
CA ALA A 3 -7.57 -59.78 -24.04
C ALA A 3 -6.63 -58.75 -23.42
N ARG A 4 -6.25 -57.73 -24.17
CA ARG A 4 -5.51 -56.56 -23.65
C ARG A 4 -6.49 -55.64 -22.94
N ILE A 5 -6.39 -55.56 -21.62
CA ILE A 5 -7.02 -54.57 -20.81
C ILE A 5 -6.24 -53.26 -21.01
N ARG A 6 -6.80 -52.30 -21.73
CA ARG A 6 -6.26 -50.94 -21.80
C ARG A 6 -6.71 -50.15 -20.54
N SER A 7 -5.78 -49.95 -19.63
CA SER A 7 -5.96 -49.03 -18.54
C SER A 7 -6.07 -47.63 -19.09
N ILE A 8 -7.26 -47.03 -19.06
CA ILE A 8 -7.48 -45.61 -19.31
C ILE A 8 -7.13 -44.91 -18.01
N THR A 9 -5.94 -44.31 -17.98
CA THR A 9 -5.55 -43.41 -16.90
C THR A 9 -6.28 -42.09 -17.12
N MET A 10 -7.36 -41.93 -16.39
CA MET A 10 -8.14 -40.67 -16.39
C MET A 10 -7.32 -39.61 -15.62
N LEU A 11 -6.65 -38.72 -16.35
CA LEU A 11 -5.94 -37.58 -15.78
C LEU A 11 -6.98 -36.59 -15.26
N LEU A 12 -7.22 -36.64 -13.94
CA LEU A 12 -8.08 -35.69 -13.25
C LEU A 12 -7.35 -34.35 -13.17
N VAL A 13 -7.58 -33.46 -14.14
CA VAL A 13 -7.12 -32.08 -14.09
C VAL A 13 -7.97 -31.35 -13.07
N ILE A 14 -7.48 -31.23 -11.84
CA ILE A 14 -8.07 -30.38 -10.83
C ILE A 14 -7.80 -28.93 -11.25
N PHE A 15 -8.74 -28.30 -11.90
CA PHE A 15 -8.79 -26.84 -12.03
C PHE A 15 -9.03 -26.28 -10.62
N LEU A 16 -7.95 -25.94 -9.93
CA LEU A 16 -8.02 -25.03 -8.79
C LEU A 16 -8.48 -23.68 -9.35
N SER A 17 -9.78 -23.45 -9.32
CA SER A 17 -10.34 -22.13 -9.53
C SER A 17 -9.87 -21.28 -8.34
N PHE A 18 -8.70 -20.67 -8.48
CA PHE A 18 -8.38 -19.52 -7.66
C PHE A 18 -9.41 -18.47 -8.02
N GLY A 19 -10.44 -18.35 -7.21
CA GLY A 19 -11.34 -17.22 -7.29
C GLY A 19 -10.46 -15.98 -7.23
N LEU A 20 -10.39 -15.22 -8.32
CA LEU A 20 -9.80 -13.89 -8.33
C LEU A 20 -10.64 -13.06 -7.36
N SER A 21 -10.25 -13.09 -6.08
CA SER A 21 -10.78 -12.13 -5.12
C SER A 21 -10.35 -10.76 -5.60
N ALA A 22 -11.30 -9.89 -5.86
CA ALA A 22 -10.99 -8.51 -6.22
C ALA A 22 -10.11 -7.93 -5.12
N GLN A 23 -8.96 -7.36 -5.51
CA GLN A 23 -8.09 -6.71 -4.57
C GLN A 23 -8.85 -5.55 -3.92
N GLN A 24 -8.67 -5.35 -2.62
CA GLN A 24 -9.27 -4.22 -1.92
C GLN A 24 -8.17 -3.27 -1.46
N LEU A 25 -8.43 -1.98 -1.58
CA LEU A 25 -7.67 -0.94 -0.90
C LEU A 25 -8.31 -0.65 0.46
N VAL A 26 -7.46 -0.41 1.44
CA VAL A 26 -7.91 -0.14 2.79
C VAL A 26 -7.27 1.13 3.32
N VAL A 27 -8.07 1.96 4.01
CA VAL A 27 -7.58 3.15 4.70
C VAL A 27 -7.10 2.76 6.09
N LEU A 28 -5.85 3.08 6.41
CA LEU A 28 -5.25 2.79 7.70
C LEU A 28 -5.73 3.81 8.74
N LYS A 29 -6.43 3.34 9.76
CA LYS A 29 -6.75 4.11 10.94
C LYS A 29 -5.59 4.06 11.93
N TYR A 30 -5.16 5.23 12.37
CA TYR A 30 -4.10 5.42 13.36
C TYR A 30 -4.58 6.31 14.52
N GLU A 31 -3.82 6.34 15.59
CA GLU A 31 -4.08 7.16 16.78
C GLU A 31 -3.30 8.49 16.72
N GLY A 32 -3.44 9.31 17.74
CA GLY A 32 -2.71 10.58 17.89
C GLY A 32 -3.49 11.83 17.55
N GLY A 33 -4.78 11.68 17.19
CA GLY A 33 -5.68 12.81 16.96
C GLY A 33 -5.63 13.38 15.54
N GLY A 34 -4.83 12.80 14.63
CA GLY A 34 -4.89 13.16 13.21
C GLY A 34 -6.15 12.61 12.54
N ASP A 35 -6.55 13.25 11.47
CA ASP A 35 -7.78 12.93 10.74
C ASP A 35 -7.55 11.88 9.62
N TRP A 36 -7.22 10.65 10.01
CA TRP A 36 -6.99 9.50 9.13
C TRP A 36 -8.11 9.28 8.08
N TYR A 37 -9.28 9.85 8.31
CA TYR A 37 -10.47 9.80 7.45
C TYR A 37 -10.57 10.97 6.45
N ALA A 38 -9.54 11.82 6.39
CA ALA A 38 -9.47 12.91 5.43
C ALA A 38 -9.49 12.40 3.98
N ASN A 39 -9.82 13.30 3.04
CA ASN A 39 -9.83 13.00 1.60
C ASN A 39 -10.71 11.78 1.22
N PRO A 40 -12.00 11.75 1.58
CA PRO A 40 -12.86 10.58 1.37
C PRO A 40 -13.02 10.18 -0.10
N THR A 41 -12.68 11.04 -1.03
CA THR A 41 -12.74 10.77 -2.48
C THR A 41 -11.43 10.29 -3.08
N ALA A 42 -10.31 10.36 -2.34
CA ALA A 42 -8.98 10.01 -2.88
C ALA A 42 -8.90 8.54 -3.31
N VAL A 43 -9.20 7.61 -2.40
CA VAL A 43 -9.18 6.17 -2.70
C VAL A 43 -10.21 5.75 -3.73
N PRO A 44 -11.49 6.21 -3.69
CA PRO A 44 -12.45 5.95 -4.77
C PRO A 44 -11.94 6.39 -6.15
N ASN A 45 -11.36 7.57 -6.24
CA ASN A 45 -10.82 8.08 -7.50
C ASN A 45 -9.59 7.27 -7.97
N LEU A 46 -8.71 6.87 -7.05
CA LEU A 46 -7.58 5.99 -7.35
C LEU A 46 -8.05 4.64 -7.90
N ILE A 47 -9.02 4.00 -7.25
CA ILE A 47 -9.60 2.72 -7.71
C ILE A 47 -10.17 2.86 -9.10
N LYS A 48 -11.00 3.90 -9.33
CA LYS A 48 -11.58 4.17 -10.64
C LYS A 48 -10.50 4.36 -11.71
N PHE A 49 -9.47 5.14 -11.40
CA PHE A 49 -8.35 5.37 -12.31
C PHE A 49 -7.63 4.06 -12.65
N CYS A 50 -7.28 3.25 -11.65
CA CYS A 50 -6.56 2.00 -11.84
C CYS A 50 -7.37 1.03 -12.69
N ASN A 51 -8.64 0.83 -12.38
CA ASN A 51 -9.50 -0.09 -13.13
C ASN A 51 -9.70 0.36 -14.58
N GLN A 52 -9.74 1.66 -14.86
CA GLN A 52 -9.92 2.19 -16.21
C GLN A 52 -8.64 2.26 -17.05
N ASN A 53 -7.48 2.42 -16.41
CA ASN A 53 -6.25 2.82 -17.12
C ASN A 53 -5.12 1.78 -17.07
N ILE A 54 -5.13 0.88 -16.09
CA ILE A 54 -4.10 -0.15 -15.93
C ILE A 54 -4.67 -1.56 -15.78
N ASN A 55 -5.94 -1.75 -16.17
CA ASN A 55 -6.62 -3.04 -16.21
C ASN A 55 -6.61 -3.81 -14.88
N THR A 56 -6.71 -3.10 -13.75
CA THR A 56 -6.91 -3.73 -12.45
C THR A 56 -8.37 -4.10 -12.24
N ILE A 57 -8.61 -5.01 -11.30
CA ILE A 57 -9.95 -5.39 -10.84
C ILE A 57 -9.98 -5.14 -9.33
N ILE A 58 -9.94 -3.85 -8.96
CA ILE A 58 -10.00 -3.45 -7.55
C ILE A 58 -11.47 -3.24 -7.19
N ASP A 59 -11.88 -3.81 -6.05
CA ASP A 59 -13.24 -3.62 -5.54
C ASP A 59 -13.48 -2.13 -5.21
N ALA A 60 -14.63 -1.63 -5.61
CA ALA A 60 -15.03 -0.26 -5.29
C ALA A 60 -15.30 -0.06 -3.78
N LYS A 61 -15.52 -1.14 -3.03
CA LYS A 61 -15.70 -1.10 -1.58
C LYS A 61 -14.38 -0.85 -0.89
N ILE A 62 -14.26 0.30 -0.23
CA ILE A 62 -13.10 0.67 0.55
C ILE A 62 -13.28 0.19 1.98
N GLY A 63 -12.30 -0.55 2.49
CA GLY A 63 -12.22 -0.94 3.88
C GLY A 63 -11.55 0.12 4.75
N THR A 64 -11.65 -0.08 6.05
CA THR A 64 -10.85 0.62 7.05
C THR A 64 -10.21 -0.43 7.94
N ALA A 65 -8.91 -0.33 8.15
CA ALA A 65 -8.15 -1.22 9.03
C ALA A 65 -7.53 -0.43 10.18
N ASP A 66 -7.50 -1.01 11.35
CA ASP A 66 -6.95 -0.39 12.56
C ASP A 66 -5.52 -0.88 12.76
N ALA A 67 -4.55 0.03 12.87
CA ALA A 67 -3.14 -0.33 13.04
C ALA A 67 -2.87 -1.21 14.29
N ASN A 68 -3.72 -1.12 15.33
CA ASN A 68 -3.61 -1.95 16.54
C ASN A 68 -4.15 -3.37 16.37
N LYS A 69 -4.80 -3.67 15.24
CA LYS A 69 -5.36 -4.98 14.92
C LYS A 69 -4.56 -5.64 13.82
N ASP A 70 -4.85 -6.90 13.56
CA ASP A 70 -4.25 -7.69 12.49
C ASP A 70 -5.20 -7.89 11.30
N ASP A 71 -6.21 -7.03 11.18
CA ASP A 71 -7.25 -7.11 10.16
C ASP A 71 -6.80 -6.62 8.76
N PHE A 72 -5.61 -6.05 8.63
CA PHE A 72 -5.10 -5.52 7.37
C PHE A 72 -4.17 -6.47 6.58
N TYR A 73 -3.80 -7.62 7.13
CA TYR A 73 -2.92 -8.58 6.44
C TYR A 73 -3.51 -9.17 5.15
N ALA A 74 -4.83 -9.11 5.01
CA ALA A 74 -5.51 -9.56 3.79
C ALA A 74 -5.39 -8.56 2.62
N TYR A 75 -4.91 -7.35 2.87
CA TYR A 75 -4.87 -6.27 1.89
C TYR A 75 -3.45 -6.04 1.39
N PRO A 76 -3.22 -5.97 0.07
CA PRO A 76 -1.87 -5.77 -0.46
C PRO A 76 -1.34 -4.35 -0.25
N ILE A 77 -2.23 -3.36 -0.13
CA ILE A 77 -1.90 -1.93 -0.02
C ILE A 77 -2.73 -1.28 1.06
N LEU A 78 -2.03 -0.60 1.98
CA LEU A 78 -2.61 0.31 2.94
C LEU A 78 -2.47 1.75 2.43
N PHE A 79 -3.56 2.51 2.52
CA PHE A 79 -3.56 3.94 2.25
C PHE A 79 -3.67 4.70 3.56
N MET A 80 -2.76 5.63 3.80
CA MET A 80 -2.74 6.49 4.98
C MET A 80 -2.78 7.95 4.54
N THR A 81 -3.57 8.75 5.21
CA THR A 81 -3.68 10.19 4.94
C THR A 81 -4.03 10.94 6.21
N GLY A 82 -3.94 12.25 6.20
CA GLY A 82 -4.42 13.11 7.27
C GLY A 82 -3.64 14.38 7.48
N HIS A 83 -4.04 15.11 8.51
CA HIS A 83 -3.37 16.28 9.05
C HIS A 83 -2.95 16.00 10.50
N GLY A 84 -1.98 16.74 10.98
CA GLY A 84 -1.62 16.77 12.40
C GLY A 84 -0.79 15.58 12.88
N ASN A 85 -1.16 15.01 14.01
CA ASN A 85 -0.31 14.03 14.69
C ASN A 85 -0.69 12.59 14.36
N VAL A 86 0.33 11.75 14.24
CA VAL A 86 0.23 10.30 14.10
C VAL A 86 0.84 9.67 15.34
N LEU A 87 0.19 8.63 15.86
CA LEU A 87 0.72 7.82 16.95
C LEU A 87 0.48 6.34 16.66
N PHE A 88 1.55 5.55 16.73
CA PHE A 88 1.49 4.09 16.74
C PHE A 88 1.82 3.58 18.14
N SER A 89 0.96 2.75 18.68
CA SER A 89 1.29 1.93 19.85
C SER A 89 2.41 0.94 19.48
N ASP A 90 3.04 0.33 20.47
CA ASP A 90 4.05 -0.72 20.22
C ASP A 90 3.44 -1.86 19.39
N LYS A 91 2.19 -2.24 19.71
CA LYS A 91 1.46 -3.26 18.93
C LYS A 91 1.20 -2.84 17.48
N ALA A 92 0.82 -1.60 17.25
CA ALA A 92 0.63 -1.07 15.88
C ALA A 92 1.96 -1.08 15.10
N ALA A 93 3.06 -0.71 15.74
CA ALA A 93 4.38 -0.73 15.12
C ALA A 93 4.83 -2.15 14.78
N GLU A 94 4.64 -3.13 15.67
CA GLU A 94 4.92 -4.56 15.40
C GLU A 94 4.08 -5.10 14.25
N ASN A 95 2.79 -4.81 14.24
CA ASN A 95 1.88 -5.24 13.18
C ASN A 95 2.30 -4.66 11.83
N LEU A 96 2.57 -3.35 11.77
CA LEU A 96 3.02 -2.70 10.55
C LEU A 96 4.37 -3.23 10.07
N ARG A 97 5.33 -3.47 10.97
CA ARG A 97 6.61 -4.08 10.61
C ARG A 97 6.41 -5.47 9.99
N SER A 98 5.64 -6.31 10.65
CA SER A 98 5.34 -7.67 10.14
C SER A 98 4.67 -7.62 8.78
N TYR A 99 3.65 -6.76 8.61
CA TYR A 99 2.93 -6.58 7.36
C TYR A 99 3.86 -6.10 6.23
N LEU A 100 4.61 -5.03 6.47
CA LEU A 100 5.50 -4.45 5.47
C LEU A 100 6.66 -5.37 5.12
N SER A 101 7.22 -6.10 6.08
CA SER A 101 8.28 -7.10 5.84
C SER A 101 7.78 -8.30 5.04
N SER A 102 6.51 -8.68 5.20
CA SER A 102 5.88 -9.85 4.53
C SER A 102 5.33 -9.56 3.13
N GLY A 103 5.59 -8.40 2.55
CA GLY A 103 5.16 -8.07 1.19
C GLY A 103 4.12 -6.98 1.08
N GLY A 104 3.54 -6.52 2.19
CA GLY A 104 2.61 -5.38 2.22
C GLY A 104 3.25 -4.07 1.78
N PHE A 105 2.43 -3.10 1.41
CA PHE A 105 2.86 -1.78 0.97
C PHE A 105 2.03 -0.69 1.66
N LEU A 106 2.69 0.37 2.12
CA LEU A 106 2.05 1.55 2.68
C LEU A 106 2.23 2.75 1.76
N HIS A 107 1.13 3.32 1.29
CA HIS A 107 1.13 4.62 0.65
C HIS A 107 0.64 5.68 1.63
N VAL A 108 1.43 6.72 1.82
CA VAL A 108 1.08 7.86 2.68
C VAL A 108 0.89 9.10 1.83
N SER A 109 -0.27 9.73 1.98
CA SER A 109 -0.61 11.01 1.35
C SER A 109 -0.73 12.07 2.43
N ASP A 110 0.29 12.91 2.59
CA ASP A 110 0.26 14.03 3.53
C ASP A 110 -0.65 15.12 3.00
N ASN A 111 -1.66 15.46 3.76
CA ASN A 111 -2.46 16.64 3.45
C ASN A 111 -1.77 17.92 3.90
N TYR A 112 -1.18 17.90 5.06
CA TYR A 112 -0.28 18.89 5.62
C TYR A 112 0.05 18.58 7.09
N GLY A 113 1.34 18.52 7.40
CA GLY A 113 1.82 18.57 8.78
C GLY A 113 1.90 17.21 9.50
N ILE A 114 1.77 16.08 8.81
CA ILE A 114 2.04 14.76 9.43
C ILE A 114 3.52 14.37 9.35
N ASP A 115 4.36 15.04 8.59
CA ASP A 115 5.74 14.66 8.25
C ASP A 115 6.57 14.27 9.47
N LEU A 116 6.68 15.17 10.46
CA LEU A 116 7.49 14.89 11.66
C LEU A 116 6.92 13.74 12.50
N ALA A 117 5.59 13.68 12.63
CA ALA A 117 4.93 12.63 13.38
C ALA A 117 5.09 11.28 12.68
N LEU A 118 4.85 11.22 11.38
CA LEU A 118 5.02 10.01 10.57
C LEU A 118 6.45 9.48 10.68
N LYS A 119 7.45 10.31 10.47
CA LYS A 119 8.87 9.89 10.54
C LYS A 119 9.23 9.36 11.91
N ARG A 120 8.76 10.00 12.99
CA ARG A 120 8.94 9.53 14.36
C ARG A 120 8.29 8.16 14.57
N GLU A 121 7.06 7.98 14.13
CA GLU A 121 6.31 6.74 14.33
C GLU A 121 6.85 5.60 13.46
N MET A 122 7.27 5.89 12.23
CA MET A 122 7.90 4.89 11.38
C MET A 122 9.26 4.41 11.89
N LYS A 123 9.94 5.18 12.73
CA LYS A 123 11.13 4.72 13.48
C LYS A 123 10.79 3.66 14.54
N LYS A 124 9.56 3.57 15.02
CA LYS A 124 9.14 2.42 15.84
C LYS A 124 8.94 1.17 14.99
N VAL A 125 8.46 1.34 13.77
CA VAL A 125 8.24 0.24 12.81
C VAL A 125 9.59 -0.30 12.29
N PHE A 126 10.46 0.58 11.83
CA PHE A 126 11.79 0.28 11.32
C PHE A 126 12.84 1.21 11.97
N PRO A 127 13.34 0.87 13.16
CA PRO A 127 14.35 1.69 13.85
C PRO A 127 15.63 1.91 13.02
N GLU A 128 15.94 0.93 12.16
CA GLU A 128 17.14 0.91 11.32
C GLU A 128 17.01 1.72 10.01
N LEU A 129 15.79 2.12 9.61
CA LEU A 129 15.57 2.80 8.34
C LEU A 129 15.24 4.29 8.52
N ASP A 130 15.65 5.07 7.55
CA ASP A 130 15.21 6.45 7.36
C ASP A 130 14.51 6.62 6.02
N PHE A 131 13.57 7.56 5.95
CA PHE A 131 13.00 7.98 4.67
C PHE A 131 14.09 8.61 3.81
N ILE A 132 14.21 8.14 2.59
CA ILE A 132 15.11 8.69 1.58
C ILE A 132 14.29 9.34 0.48
N GLU A 133 14.78 10.44 -0.09
CA GLU A 133 14.19 11.03 -1.30
C GLU A 133 14.46 10.10 -2.48
N LEU A 134 13.40 9.68 -3.15
CA LEU A 134 13.52 8.82 -4.33
C LEU A 134 13.93 9.66 -5.54
N PRO A 135 15.01 9.28 -6.24
CA PRO A 135 15.47 10.01 -7.41
C PRO A 135 14.45 9.92 -8.56
N MET A 136 14.44 10.90 -9.45
CA MET A 136 13.44 10.98 -10.52
C MET A 136 13.47 9.83 -11.53
N ASP A 137 14.56 9.08 -11.60
CA ASP A 137 14.68 7.86 -12.40
C ASP A 137 14.17 6.60 -11.67
N HIS A 138 13.66 6.75 -10.43
CA HIS A 138 13.09 5.64 -9.70
C HIS A 138 11.86 5.07 -10.42
N PRO A 139 11.76 3.74 -10.57
CA PRO A 139 10.68 3.09 -11.34
C PRO A 139 9.26 3.50 -10.94
N ILE A 140 9.02 3.90 -9.68
CA ILE A 140 7.69 4.31 -9.22
C ILE A 140 7.11 5.49 -10.03
N TYR A 141 7.97 6.35 -10.59
CA TYR A 141 7.55 7.52 -11.36
C TYR A 141 7.32 7.24 -12.84
N HIS A 142 7.61 6.00 -13.30
CA HIS A 142 7.58 5.62 -14.71
C HIS A 142 6.69 4.42 -15.02
N GLN A 143 5.76 4.06 -14.11
CA GLN A 143 4.92 2.87 -14.28
C GLN A 143 3.80 3.07 -15.32
N LYS A 144 3.07 4.17 -15.24
CA LYS A 144 1.98 4.51 -16.17
C LYS A 144 2.27 5.78 -16.94
N PHE A 145 2.79 6.77 -16.25
CA PHE A 145 3.25 8.03 -16.82
C PHE A 145 4.76 8.09 -16.70
N ASP A 146 5.40 8.76 -17.63
CA ASP A 146 6.84 9.03 -17.59
C ASP A 146 7.04 10.45 -17.03
N PHE A 147 7.03 10.56 -15.71
CA PHE A 147 7.19 11.84 -15.03
C PHE A 147 8.63 12.34 -15.20
N LYS A 148 8.77 13.55 -15.72
CA LYS A 148 10.06 14.29 -15.78
C LYS A 148 10.28 15.16 -14.54
N GLN A 149 9.20 15.47 -13.85
CA GLN A 149 9.17 16.17 -12.57
C GLN A 149 7.89 15.78 -11.82
N LEU A 150 7.92 15.81 -10.50
CA LEU A 150 6.73 15.55 -9.71
C LEU A 150 5.72 16.69 -9.88
N PRO A 151 4.43 16.39 -10.07
CA PRO A 151 3.41 17.42 -10.15
C PRO A 151 3.22 18.08 -8.78
N LYS A 152 3.21 19.41 -8.75
CA LYS A 152 2.85 20.16 -7.55
C LYS A 152 1.33 20.29 -7.51
N ILE A 153 0.69 19.53 -6.63
CA ILE A 153 -0.76 19.44 -6.55
C ILE A 153 -1.32 20.42 -5.52
N HIS A 154 -0.58 20.63 -4.44
CA HIS A 154 -0.99 21.50 -3.34
C HIS A 154 0.18 22.31 -2.83
N GLU A 155 -0.08 23.52 -2.32
CA GLU A 155 0.97 24.43 -1.91
C GLU A 155 0.68 25.02 -0.53
N HIS A 156 1.35 24.52 0.49
CA HIS A 156 1.41 25.15 1.81
C HIS A 156 2.75 25.83 2.05
N GLU A 157 3.79 25.32 1.44
CA GLU A 157 5.14 25.83 1.53
C GLU A 157 5.69 25.97 0.11
N ASN A 158 6.36 27.06 -0.18
CA ASN A 158 6.97 27.26 -1.51
C ASN A 158 8.18 26.34 -1.75
N LYS A 159 7.97 25.03 -1.58
CA LYS A 159 8.96 23.97 -1.77
C LYS A 159 8.58 23.06 -2.93
N PRO A 160 9.55 22.49 -3.65
CA PRO A 160 9.26 21.49 -4.67
C PRO A 160 8.66 20.23 -4.02
N PRO A 161 7.77 19.53 -4.73
CA PRO A 161 7.25 18.25 -4.27
C PRO A 161 8.37 17.21 -4.22
N LYS A 162 8.29 16.30 -3.26
CA LYS A 162 9.23 15.20 -3.06
C LYS A 162 8.47 13.91 -2.88
N GLY A 163 9.03 12.83 -3.40
CA GLY A 163 8.58 11.49 -3.04
C GLY A 163 9.62 10.86 -2.12
N LEU A 164 9.19 10.42 -0.97
CA LEU A 164 10.06 9.77 0.00
C LEU A 164 9.74 8.27 0.08
N GLY A 165 10.74 7.46 0.28
CA GLY A 165 10.58 6.02 0.39
C GLY A 165 11.28 5.42 1.60
N LEU A 166 10.70 4.35 2.15
CA LEU A 166 11.42 3.41 3.02
C LEU A 166 11.75 2.17 2.21
N ILE A 167 13.02 1.81 2.20
CA ILE A 167 13.53 0.62 1.50
C ILE A 167 13.93 -0.42 2.55
N PHE A 168 13.23 -1.55 2.54
CA PHE A 168 13.55 -2.69 3.38
C PHE A 168 13.95 -3.88 2.52
N GLU A 169 15.15 -4.42 2.74
CA GLU A 169 15.72 -5.55 1.97
C GLU A 169 15.63 -5.35 0.43
N GLY A 170 15.92 -4.13 -0.03
CA GLY A 170 15.91 -3.77 -1.45
C GLY A 170 14.50 -3.52 -2.04
N ARG A 171 13.44 -3.62 -1.25
CA ARG A 171 12.05 -3.36 -1.67
C ARG A 171 11.56 -2.04 -1.09
N LEU A 172 10.90 -1.23 -1.91
CA LEU A 172 10.15 -0.07 -1.45
C LEU A 172 8.92 -0.58 -0.67
N VAL A 173 8.90 -0.36 0.64
CA VAL A 173 7.82 -0.81 1.54
C VAL A 173 6.84 0.30 1.89
N CYS A 174 7.29 1.54 1.84
CA CYS A 174 6.46 2.72 2.07
C CYS A 174 6.83 3.82 1.07
N PHE A 175 5.83 4.43 0.48
CA PHE A 175 5.95 5.64 -0.34
C PHE A 175 5.17 6.78 0.32
N TYR A 176 5.86 7.92 0.52
CA TYR A 176 5.35 9.11 1.19
C TYR A 176 5.60 10.37 0.35
#